data_1753f1d8f8526204240c750d2d44b383
#
_entry.id   1753f1d8f8526204240c750d2d44b383
#
_cell.length_a   1.000
_cell.length_b   1.000
_cell.length_c   1.000
_cell.angle_alpha   90.00
_cell.angle_beta   90.00
_cell.angle_gamma   90.00
#
_symmetry.space_group_name_H-M   'P 1'
#
loop_
_entity.id
_entity.type
_entity.pdbx_description
1 polymer ?
#
loop_
_entity_poly.entity_id
_entity_poly.type
_entity_poly.pdbx_seq_one_letter_code
_entity_poly.pdbx_strand_id
1 'polypeptide(L)'
;FYVQKEGKLTGPWLFPKPGISKAELGKTVDTKEKAVVDWVMTNRKRAGCCTHTLPEANAIYLPIKTSDEIYGVMGIVLEEKREIPPFEYGLLTAMLNEAALVFARLIYGRKEKP
;
A
#
# COMPACT_ATOMS: atom_id res chain seq x y z
N PHE A 1 -4.97 -2.97 1.40
CA PHE A 1 -4.64 -1.70 2.07
C PHE A 1 -4.26 -1.91 3.53
N TYR A 2 -3.21 -1.25 3.94
CA TYR A 2 -2.83 -1.13 5.35
C TYR A 2 -2.90 0.34 5.71
N VAL A 3 -3.46 0.65 6.87
CA VAL A 3 -3.60 2.04 7.33
C VAL A 3 -2.99 2.18 8.72
N GLN A 4 -2.20 3.22 8.91
CA GLN A 4 -1.61 3.53 10.21
C GLN A 4 -2.62 4.29 11.08
N LYS A 5 -2.89 3.74 12.27
CA LYS A 5 -3.72 4.38 13.29
C LYS A 5 -2.97 4.38 14.62
N GLU A 6 -2.83 5.54 15.22
CA GLU A 6 -2.21 5.67 16.54
C GLU A 6 -0.86 4.95 16.68
N GLY A 7 -0.02 5.07 15.64
CA GLY A 7 1.29 4.44 15.63
C GLY A 7 1.30 2.96 15.28
N LYS A 8 0.13 2.36 15.05
CA LYS A 8 0.00 0.95 14.69
C LYS A 8 -0.52 0.79 13.26
N LEU A 9 0.07 -0.14 12.54
CA LEU A 9 -0.39 -0.51 11.22
C LEU A 9 -1.55 -1.48 11.35
N THR A 10 -2.71 -1.11 10.79
CA THR A 10 -3.91 -1.94 10.80
C THR A 10 -4.22 -2.46 9.41
N GLY A 11 -4.95 -3.56 9.33
CA GLY A 11 -5.29 -4.23 8.08
C GLY A 11 -4.73 -5.63 8.02
N PRO A 12 -4.71 -6.26 6.84
CA PRO A 12 -5.07 -5.66 5.55
C PRO A 12 -6.58 -5.58 5.30
N TRP A 13 -7.02 -4.54 4.62
CA TRP A 13 -8.33 -4.49 4.00
C TRP A 13 -8.20 -5.04 2.60
N LEU A 14 -8.96 -6.10 2.29
CA LEU A 14 -8.85 -6.86 1.06
C LEU A 14 -9.96 -6.50 0.07
N PHE A 15 -9.58 -6.23 -1.17
CA PHE A 15 -10.49 -5.89 -2.25
C PHE A 15 -10.22 -6.83 -3.43
N PRO A 16 -10.76 -8.07 -3.37
CA PRO A 16 -10.51 -9.03 -4.45
C PRO A 16 -11.28 -8.65 -5.71
N LYS A 17 -10.69 -8.95 -6.86
CA LYS A 17 -11.39 -8.79 -8.13
C LYS A 17 -12.47 -9.87 -8.26
N PRO A 18 -13.46 -9.69 -9.17
CA PRO A 18 -14.46 -10.73 -9.43
C PRO A 18 -13.83 -12.07 -9.78
N GLY A 19 -14.34 -13.14 -9.18
CA GLY A 19 -13.82 -14.49 -9.39
C GLY A 19 -12.77 -14.94 -8.38
N ILE A 20 -12.29 -14.05 -7.53
CA ILE A 20 -11.33 -14.37 -6.45
C ILE A 20 -11.99 -14.07 -5.11
N SER A 21 -11.93 -15.01 -4.16
CA SER A 21 -12.47 -14.79 -2.83
C SER A 21 -11.48 -14.00 -1.95
N LYS A 22 -12.01 -13.40 -0.87
CA LYS A 22 -11.16 -12.75 0.13
C LYS A 22 -10.20 -13.72 0.78
N ALA A 23 -10.61 -14.99 0.95
CA ALA A 23 -9.76 -16.03 1.54
C ALA A 23 -8.55 -16.33 0.64
N GLU A 24 -8.76 -16.40 -0.68
CA GLU A 24 -7.67 -16.61 -1.63
C GLU A 24 -6.70 -15.43 -1.64
N LEU A 25 -7.22 -14.22 -1.66
CA LEU A 25 -6.41 -13.01 -1.61
C LEU A 25 -5.63 -12.94 -0.30
N GLY A 26 -6.26 -13.29 0.82
CA GLY A 26 -5.60 -13.31 2.12
C GLY A 26 -4.43 -14.29 2.19
N LYS A 27 -4.51 -15.41 1.51
CA LYS A 27 -3.40 -16.37 1.43
C LYS A 27 -2.23 -15.82 0.60
N THR A 28 -2.52 -15.03 -0.41
CA THR A 28 -1.50 -14.42 -1.25
C THR A 28 -0.73 -13.34 -0.50
N VAL A 29 -1.41 -12.58 0.37
CA VAL A 29 -0.82 -11.51 1.17
C VAL A 29 -0.65 -11.95 2.63
N ASP A 30 0.06 -13.03 2.81
CA ASP A 30 0.25 -13.68 4.12
C ASP A 30 1.31 -12.97 5.00
N THR A 31 1.74 -13.65 6.06
CA THR A 31 2.71 -13.14 7.02
C THR A 31 4.04 -12.74 6.38
N LYS A 32 4.48 -13.44 5.33
CA LYS A 32 5.72 -13.10 4.62
C LYS A 32 5.60 -11.75 3.92
N GLU A 33 4.41 -11.47 3.38
CA GLU A 33 4.15 -10.20 2.70
C GLU A 33 4.16 -9.04 3.68
N LYS A 34 3.78 -9.27 4.93
CA LYS A 34 3.81 -8.23 5.95
C LYS A 34 5.20 -7.67 6.20
N ALA A 35 6.24 -8.49 6.06
CA ALA A 35 7.62 -8.02 6.20
C ALA A 35 7.94 -6.97 5.11
N VAL A 36 7.39 -7.15 3.91
CA VAL A 36 7.55 -6.19 2.82
C VAL A 36 6.80 -4.90 3.14
N VAL A 37 5.59 -5.01 3.67
CA VAL A 37 4.79 -3.84 4.10
C VAL A 37 5.54 -3.04 5.16
N ASP A 38 6.11 -3.72 6.14
CA ASP A 38 6.89 -3.07 7.21
C ASP A 38 8.11 -2.34 6.64
N TRP A 39 8.77 -2.94 5.65
CA TRP A 39 9.89 -2.29 4.97
C TRP A 39 9.44 -1.00 4.27
N VAL A 40 8.30 -1.04 3.57
CA VAL A 40 7.74 0.13 2.88
C VAL A 40 7.40 1.23 3.89
N MET A 41 6.81 0.87 5.02
CA MET A 41 6.49 1.84 6.09
C MET A 41 7.75 2.52 6.63
N THR A 42 8.81 1.75 6.84
CA THR A 42 10.06 2.27 7.38
C THR A 42 10.83 3.13 6.39
N ASN A 43 10.90 2.68 5.14
CA ASN A 43 11.75 3.32 4.12
C ASN A 43 11.00 4.31 3.23
N ARG A 44 9.68 4.30 3.27
CA ARG A 44 8.80 5.18 2.48
C ARG A 44 9.02 5.08 0.98
N LYS A 45 9.37 3.88 0.52
CA LYS A 45 9.63 3.57 -0.89
C LYS A 45 8.89 2.30 -1.27
N ARG A 46 8.56 2.17 -2.56
CA ARG A 46 7.93 0.95 -3.07
C ARG A 46 8.84 -0.26 -2.88
N ALA A 47 8.22 -1.43 -2.76
CA ALA A 47 8.92 -2.71 -2.70
C ALA A 47 7.99 -3.83 -3.14
N GLY A 48 8.56 -4.98 -3.39
CA GLY A 48 7.81 -6.19 -3.70
C GLY A 48 7.95 -6.61 -5.15
N CYS A 49 6.97 -7.36 -5.62
CA CYS A 49 6.97 -7.96 -6.95
C CYS A 49 7.36 -6.96 -8.03
N CYS A 50 8.31 -7.35 -8.88
CA CYS A 50 8.74 -6.59 -10.06
C CYS A 50 9.42 -5.25 -9.75
N THR A 51 9.93 -5.11 -8.53
CA THR A 51 10.79 -3.99 -8.13
C THR A 51 12.19 -4.53 -7.83
N HIS A 52 13.15 -3.63 -7.61
CA HIS A 52 14.50 -4.04 -7.23
C HIS A 52 14.63 -4.37 -5.74
N THR A 53 13.58 -4.12 -4.96
CA THR A 53 13.56 -4.32 -3.51
C THR A 53 12.56 -5.40 -3.14
N LEU A 54 13.05 -6.48 -2.52
CA LEU A 54 12.23 -7.61 -2.09
C LEU A 54 11.35 -8.18 -3.22
N PRO A 55 11.95 -8.49 -4.39
CA PRO A 55 11.18 -8.83 -5.60
C PRO A 55 10.44 -10.17 -5.53
N GLU A 56 10.70 -10.99 -4.53
CA GLU A 56 10.07 -12.30 -4.37
C GLU A 56 8.66 -12.22 -3.75
N ALA A 57 8.23 -11.04 -3.32
CA ALA A 57 6.89 -10.85 -2.78
C ALA A 57 5.84 -11.12 -3.85
N ASN A 58 4.64 -11.49 -3.43
CA ASN A 58 3.52 -11.78 -4.32
C ASN A 58 2.85 -10.52 -4.86
N ALA A 59 2.96 -9.41 -4.15
CA ALA A 59 2.37 -8.15 -4.53
C ALA A 59 3.43 -7.06 -4.61
N ILE A 60 3.12 -5.99 -5.34
CA ILE A 60 3.88 -4.76 -5.26
C ILE A 60 3.23 -3.87 -4.20
N TYR A 61 4.04 -3.26 -3.35
CA TYR A 61 3.58 -2.42 -2.25
C TYR A 61 4.05 -0.99 -2.43
N LEU A 62 3.11 -0.07 -2.35
CA LEU A 62 3.33 1.35 -2.60
C LEU A 62 2.93 2.15 -1.37
N PRO A 63 3.76 3.12 -0.94
CA PRO A 63 3.41 3.93 0.23
C PRO A 63 2.33 4.95 -0.09
N ILE A 64 1.45 5.18 0.88
CA ILE A 64 0.49 6.29 0.86
C ILE A 64 1.06 7.35 1.77
N LYS A 65 1.68 8.36 1.20
CA LYS A 65 2.46 9.33 1.97
C LYS A 65 2.38 10.75 1.40
N THR A 66 2.65 11.71 2.28
CA THR A 66 3.03 13.08 1.91
C THR A 66 4.53 13.21 2.09
N SER A 67 5.09 14.41 1.87
CA SER A 67 6.52 14.65 2.14
C SER A 67 6.88 14.47 3.62
N ASP A 68 5.92 14.64 4.52
CA ASP A 68 6.17 14.65 5.96
C ASP A 68 5.79 13.34 6.66
N GLU A 69 4.72 12.68 6.23
CA GLU A 69 4.19 11.51 6.93
C GLU A 69 3.78 10.40 5.98
N ILE A 70 3.83 9.17 6.49
CA ILE A 70 3.26 8.01 5.81
C ILE A 70 1.99 7.57 6.53
N TYR A 71 0.92 7.33 5.77
CA TYR A 71 -0.39 6.98 6.31
C TYR A 71 -0.76 5.53 6.12
N GLY A 72 -0.10 4.85 5.21
CA GLY A 72 -0.38 3.46 4.95
C GLY A 72 0.36 2.92 3.75
N VAL A 73 -0.04 1.72 3.34
CA VAL A 73 0.57 1.01 2.22
C VAL A 73 -0.54 0.37 1.40
N MET A 74 -0.46 0.51 0.08
CA MET A 74 -1.32 -0.20 -0.85
C MET A 74 -0.55 -1.34 -1.48
N GLY A 75 -1.09 -2.56 -1.41
CA GLY A 75 -0.55 -3.72 -2.12
C GLY A 75 -1.41 -4.06 -3.33
N ILE A 76 -0.75 -4.39 -4.42
CA ILE A 76 -1.43 -4.83 -5.64
C ILE A 76 -0.86 -6.19 -6.03
N VAL A 77 -1.73 -7.20 -6.07
CA VAL A 77 -1.37 -8.53 -6.55
C VAL A 77 -1.57 -8.54 -8.06
N LEU A 78 -0.49 -8.73 -8.79
CA LEU A 78 -0.52 -8.73 -10.24
C LEU A 78 -0.74 -10.15 -10.76
N GLU A 79 -1.63 -10.32 -11.74
CA GLU A 79 -1.88 -11.61 -12.37
C GLU A 79 -0.64 -12.11 -13.10
N GLU A 80 0.05 -11.19 -13.78
CA GLU A 80 1.31 -11.48 -14.44
C GLU A 80 2.41 -10.73 -13.69
N LYS A 81 3.45 -11.46 -13.29
CA LYS A 81 4.58 -10.86 -12.57
C LYS A 81 5.47 -10.11 -13.53
N ARG A 82 5.09 -8.90 -13.86
CA ARG A 82 5.85 -8.00 -14.73
C ARG A 82 5.82 -6.58 -14.18
N GLU A 83 6.78 -5.78 -14.60
CA GLU A 83 6.83 -4.39 -14.21
C GLU A 83 5.58 -3.63 -14.67
N ILE A 84 5.10 -2.75 -13.81
CA ILE A 84 4.01 -1.85 -14.17
C ILE A 84 4.58 -0.82 -15.16
N PRO A 85 3.97 -0.64 -16.34
CA PRO A 85 4.45 0.34 -17.30
C PRO A 85 4.54 1.75 -16.68
N PRO A 86 5.53 2.55 -17.08
CA PRO A 86 5.76 3.87 -16.47
C PRO A 86 4.54 4.78 -16.43
N PHE A 87 3.72 4.77 -17.49
CA PHE A 87 2.50 5.58 -17.54
C PHE A 87 1.50 5.16 -16.46
N GLU A 88 1.24 3.86 -16.35
CA GLU A 88 0.31 3.33 -15.36
C GLU A 88 0.85 3.52 -13.94
N TYR A 89 2.15 3.36 -13.76
CA TYR A 89 2.79 3.61 -12.48
C TYR A 89 2.65 5.08 -12.05
N GLY A 90 2.80 6.01 -12.99
CA GLY A 90 2.60 7.43 -12.76
C GLY A 90 1.18 7.75 -12.32
N LEU A 91 0.18 7.12 -12.95
CA LEU A 91 -1.22 7.28 -12.55
C LEU A 91 -1.46 6.76 -11.13
N LEU A 92 -0.93 5.57 -10.81
CA LEU A 92 -1.05 5.01 -9.47
C LEU A 92 -0.43 5.94 -8.43
N THR A 93 0.77 6.44 -8.69
CA THR A 93 1.45 7.37 -7.80
C THR A 93 0.63 8.64 -7.57
N ALA A 94 0.05 9.20 -8.63
CA ALA A 94 -0.82 10.36 -8.51
C ALA A 94 -2.04 10.08 -7.64
N MET A 95 -2.68 8.93 -7.85
CA MET A 95 -3.83 8.51 -7.04
C MET A 95 -3.46 8.33 -5.57
N LEU A 96 -2.30 7.75 -5.29
CA LEU A 96 -1.82 7.56 -3.92
C LEU A 96 -1.49 8.89 -3.26
N ASN A 97 -0.93 9.83 -3.99
CA ASN A 97 -0.66 11.17 -3.48
C ASN A 97 -1.97 11.89 -3.10
N GLU A 98 -3.01 11.76 -3.93
CA GLU A 98 -4.33 12.31 -3.63
C GLU A 98 -4.93 11.65 -2.39
N ALA A 99 -4.83 10.33 -2.28
CA ALA A 99 -5.30 9.61 -1.11
C ALA A 99 -4.58 10.09 0.16
N ALA A 100 -3.28 10.30 0.08
CA ALA A 100 -2.49 10.80 1.21
C ALA A 100 -2.96 12.17 1.67
N LEU A 101 -3.30 13.07 0.73
CA LEU A 101 -3.83 14.39 1.06
C LEU A 101 -5.19 14.30 1.75
N VAL A 102 -6.03 13.35 1.33
CA VAL A 102 -7.33 13.10 1.98
C VAL A 102 -7.11 12.62 3.42
N PHE A 103 -6.20 11.65 3.63
CA PHE A 103 -5.86 11.17 4.97
C PHE A 103 -5.33 12.29 5.85
N ALA A 104 -4.46 13.14 5.31
CA ALA A 104 -3.92 14.28 6.05
C ALA A 104 -5.03 15.21 6.52
N ARG A 105 -5.96 15.53 5.64
CA ARG A 105 -7.11 16.38 5.97
C ARG A 105 -7.98 15.77 7.05
N LEU A 106 -8.28 14.49 6.95
CA LEU A 106 -9.12 13.80 7.92
C LEU A 106 -8.47 13.75 9.29
N ILE A 107 -7.18 13.51 9.37
CA ILE A 107 -6.44 13.40 10.61
C ILE A 107 -6.23 14.78 11.25
N TYR A 108 -5.68 15.72 10.51
CA TYR A 108 -5.38 17.06 11.05
C TYR A 108 -6.64 17.91 11.23
N GLY A 109 -7.61 17.76 10.36
CA GLY A 109 -8.89 18.44 10.50
C GLY A 109 -9.62 18.05 11.78
N ARG A 110 -9.51 16.79 12.22
CA ARG A 110 -10.07 16.33 13.49
C ARG A 110 -9.35 16.92 14.71
N LYS A 111 -8.04 17.09 14.61
CA LYS A 111 -7.23 17.66 15.70
C LYS A 111 -7.45 19.15 15.88
N GLU A 112 -7.82 19.84 14.83
CA GLU A 112 -8.06 21.27 14.83
C GLU A 112 -9.45 21.66 15.31
N LYS A 113 -10.38 20.73 15.37
CA LYS A 113 -11.73 20.99 15.87
C LYS A 113 -11.73 21.02 17.39
N PRO A 114 -12.30 22.07 17.98
CA PRO A 114 -12.45 22.14 19.42
C PRO A 114 -13.41 21.09 19.98
#